data_4f21fbece36ff0585084ec960e1919d4
#
_entry.id   4f21fbece36ff0585084ec960e1919d4
#
_cell.length_a   1.000
_cell.length_b   1.000
_cell.length_c   1.000
_cell.angle_alpha   90.00
_cell.angle_beta   90.00
_cell.angle_gamma   90.00
#
_symmetry.space_group_name_H-M   'P 1'
#
loop_
_entity.id
_entity.type
_entity.pdbx_description
1 polymer ?
#
loop_
_entity_poly.entity_id
_entity_poly.type
_entity_poly.pdbx_seq_one_letter_code
_entity_poly.pdbx_strand_id
1 'polypeptide(L)'
;MRLDNKVALVTGAASGFGQGIAETFAREGARVAVVDINEKAARQAAASISNKAIALRCDVSQRADVDTAVRATVDAFGRIDILVNNAGMSHVRRPMLEVEEAEFDRLMAVNVKSIFLFAHAVVPLMRKQKSGVIINIGSTAGLRPRPGLTWYNASKAAVNLVSKSMAVELAGDGIRVCAIAPVMAETPLLSTFMGGDSPELRAQFKATVPLGRFATVADVANATLFLASEEASFLTGNVLEVDGGRCV
;
A
#
# COMPACT_ATOMS: atom_id res chain seq x y z
N MET A 1 -20.91 7.61 7.06
CA MET A 1 -19.45 7.35 6.90
C MET A 1 -19.28 6.02 6.19
N ARG A 2 -18.37 5.97 5.21
CA ARG A 2 -18.22 4.79 4.32
C ARG A 2 -17.56 3.59 5.01
N LEU A 3 -16.81 3.81 6.11
CA LEU A 3 -16.08 2.80 6.88
C LEU A 3 -16.50 2.79 8.37
N ASP A 4 -17.73 3.17 8.65
CA ASP A 4 -18.21 3.21 10.03
C ASP A 4 -18.09 1.83 10.70
N ASN A 5 -17.56 1.82 11.93
CA ASN A 5 -17.28 0.60 12.71
C ASN A 5 -16.27 -0.39 12.10
N LYS A 6 -15.59 -0.08 10.99
CA LYS A 6 -14.53 -0.91 10.43
C LYS A 6 -13.20 -0.68 11.15
N VAL A 7 -12.35 -1.69 11.13
CA VAL A 7 -10.98 -1.64 11.64
C VAL A 7 -10.03 -1.84 10.47
N ALA A 8 -9.13 -0.88 10.26
CA ALA A 8 -8.13 -0.92 9.21
C ALA A 8 -6.71 -1.02 9.78
N LEU A 9 -5.89 -1.90 9.22
CA LEU A 9 -4.45 -1.94 9.44
C LEU A 9 -3.76 -1.43 8.17
N VAL A 10 -2.98 -0.35 8.30
CA VAL A 10 -2.28 0.29 7.16
C VAL A 10 -0.78 0.26 7.41
N THR A 11 -0.01 -0.36 6.52
CA THR A 11 1.45 -0.45 6.62
C THR A 11 2.14 0.71 5.89
N GLY A 12 3.32 1.15 6.38
CA GLY A 12 4.00 2.34 5.85
C GLY A 12 3.16 3.59 6.04
N ALA A 13 2.42 3.67 7.15
CA ALA A 13 1.39 4.68 7.36
C ALA A 13 1.89 5.94 8.08
N ALA A 14 3.19 6.08 8.29
CA ALA A 14 3.78 7.27 8.90
C ALA A 14 4.00 8.43 7.90
N SER A 15 3.87 8.19 6.59
CA SER A 15 4.09 9.20 5.56
C SER A 15 3.39 8.85 4.23
N GLY A 16 3.37 9.81 3.29
CA GLY A 16 2.97 9.60 1.90
C GLY A 16 1.57 8.98 1.76
N PHE A 17 1.43 8.01 0.85
CA PHE A 17 0.14 7.37 0.59
C PHE A 17 -0.44 6.68 1.83
N GLY A 18 0.38 5.97 2.61
CA GLY A 18 -0.08 5.24 3.78
C GLY A 18 -0.69 6.17 4.83
N GLN A 19 -0.07 7.33 5.08
CA GLN A 19 -0.60 8.33 6.00
C GLN A 19 -1.94 8.89 5.47
N GLY A 20 -1.99 9.31 4.20
CA GLY A 20 -3.22 9.84 3.63
C GLY A 20 -4.37 8.83 3.56
N ILE A 21 -4.07 7.53 3.37
CA ILE A 21 -5.05 6.45 3.45
C ILE A 21 -5.56 6.32 4.89
N ALA A 22 -4.66 6.28 5.87
CA ALA A 22 -5.02 6.17 7.29
C ALA A 22 -5.90 7.34 7.75
N GLU A 23 -5.52 8.58 7.40
CA GLU A 23 -6.30 9.79 7.69
C GLU A 23 -7.70 9.77 7.02
N THR A 24 -7.75 9.34 5.75
CA THR A 24 -9.01 9.25 5.00
C THR A 24 -9.93 8.19 5.59
N PHE A 25 -9.40 7.01 5.94
CA PHE A 25 -10.17 5.94 6.56
C PHE A 25 -10.73 6.35 7.93
N ALA A 26 -9.93 7.01 8.75
CA ALA A 26 -10.38 7.50 10.06
C ALA A 26 -11.47 8.59 9.93
N ARG A 27 -11.34 9.52 8.98
CA ARG A 27 -12.37 10.52 8.67
C ARG A 27 -13.69 9.87 8.23
N GLU A 28 -13.61 8.72 7.57
CA GLU A 28 -14.75 7.92 7.15
C GLU A 28 -15.24 6.89 8.20
N GLY A 29 -14.79 7.02 9.45
CA GLY A 29 -15.32 6.29 10.59
C GLY A 29 -14.54 5.05 11.01
N ALA A 30 -13.49 4.66 10.32
CA ALA A 30 -12.67 3.52 10.69
C ALA A 30 -11.82 3.79 11.96
N ARG A 31 -11.55 2.74 12.72
CA ARG A 31 -10.43 2.69 13.68
C ARG A 31 -9.20 2.20 12.94
N VAL A 32 -8.05 2.86 13.13
CA VAL A 32 -6.88 2.62 12.27
C VAL A 32 -5.65 2.23 13.09
N ALA A 33 -5.01 1.13 12.74
CA ALA A 33 -3.66 0.81 13.15
C ALA A 33 -2.67 1.40 12.14
N VAL A 34 -1.94 2.42 12.56
CA VAL A 34 -0.86 3.11 11.83
C VAL A 34 0.41 2.32 12.06
N VAL A 35 0.81 1.53 11.07
CA VAL A 35 1.94 0.59 11.17
C VAL A 35 3.12 1.11 10.35
N ASP A 36 4.28 1.30 10.99
CA ASP A 36 5.49 1.78 10.30
C ASP A 36 6.77 1.28 11.00
N ILE A 37 7.88 1.22 10.27
CA ILE A 37 9.19 0.91 10.85
C ILE A 37 9.69 2.06 11.73
N ASN A 38 9.31 3.30 11.41
CA ASN A 38 9.62 4.49 12.18
C ASN A 38 8.54 4.75 13.25
N GLU A 39 8.77 4.23 14.45
CA GLU A 39 7.84 4.34 15.56
C GLU A 39 7.46 5.79 15.91
N LYS A 40 8.45 6.69 15.92
CA LYS A 40 8.20 8.11 16.23
C LYS A 40 7.25 8.75 15.22
N ALA A 41 7.48 8.53 13.94
CA ALA A 41 6.63 9.06 12.87
C ALA A 41 5.22 8.41 12.89
N ALA A 42 5.13 7.11 13.17
CA ALA A 42 3.85 6.43 13.34
C ALA A 42 3.03 7.01 14.50
N ARG A 43 3.66 7.30 15.64
CA ARG A 43 3.00 7.98 16.78
C ARG A 43 2.50 9.37 16.43
N GLN A 44 3.27 10.14 15.68
CA GLN A 44 2.87 11.47 15.20
C GLN A 44 1.66 11.38 14.24
N ALA A 45 1.71 10.47 13.27
CA ALA A 45 0.62 10.25 12.32
C ALA A 45 -0.66 9.77 13.05
N ALA A 46 -0.56 8.83 13.97
CA ALA A 46 -1.72 8.37 14.74
C ALA A 46 -2.32 9.49 15.60
N ALA A 47 -1.50 10.33 16.22
CA ALA A 47 -1.96 11.47 17.01
C ALA A 47 -2.70 12.53 16.18
N SER A 48 -2.30 12.73 14.89
CA SER A 48 -3.00 13.66 13.99
C SER A 48 -4.35 13.13 13.50
N ILE A 49 -4.56 11.81 13.52
CA ILE A 49 -5.80 11.18 13.06
C ILE A 49 -6.92 11.30 14.10
N SER A 50 -6.67 11.11 15.36
CA SER A 50 -7.57 11.19 16.51
C SER A 50 -7.37 10.02 17.48
N ASN A 51 -8.20 9.95 18.54
CA ASN A 51 -8.26 8.83 19.49
C ASN A 51 -8.75 7.48 18.89
N LYS A 52 -9.08 7.44 17.61
CA LYS A 52 -9.46 6.21 16.87
C LYS A 52 -8.26 5.51 16.23
N ALA A 53 -7.03 5.99 16.43
CA ALA A 53 -5.85 5.41 15.86
C ALA A 53 -4.86 4.95 16.93
N ILE A 54 -4.16 3.84 16.64
CA ILE A 54 -2.99 3.37 17.39
C ILE A 54 -1.76 3.36 16.50
N ALA A 55 -0.60 3.59 17.09
CA ALA A 55 0.68 3.51 16.38
C ALA A 55 1.42 2.23 16.77
N LEU A 56 1.92 1.51 15.77
CA LEU A 56 2.63 0.26 15.96
C LEU A 56 3.93 0.27 15.15
N ARG A 57 5.06 0.01 15.83
CA ARG A 57 6.33 -0.24 15.14
C ARG A 57 6.30 -1.62 14.50
N CYS A 58 6.67 -1.71 13.21
CA CYS A 58 6.79 -2.99 12.51
C CYS A 58 7.74 -2.87 11.32
N ASP A 59 8.78 -3.70 11.27
CA ASP A 59 9.46 -4.01 10.02
C ASP A 59 8.62 -5.08 9.30
N VAL A 60 7.97 -4.69 8.22
CA VAL A 60 7.06 -5.55 7.45
C VAL A 60 7.76 -6.78 6.83
N SER A 61 9.09 -6.78 6.73
CA SER A 61 9.88 -7.90 6.24
C SER A 61 10.13 -9.00 7.29
N GLN A 62 9.79 -8.73 8.57
CA GLN A 62 10.03 -9.60 9.72
C GLN A 62 8.72 -10.19 10.25
N ARG A 63 8.64 -11.53 10.25
CA ARG A 63 7.44 -12.25 10.74
C ARG A 63 7.04 -11.87 12.16
N ALA A 64 8.01 -11.84 13.07
CA ALA A 64 7.72 -11.54 14.48
C ALA A 64 7.11 -10.15 14.69
N ASP A 65 7.59 -9.15 13.92
CA ASP A 65 7.04 -7.79 13.97
C ASP A 65 5.61 -7.76 13.39
N VAL A 66 5.37 -8.45 12.27
CA VAL A 66 4.04 -8.58 11.65
C VAL A 66 3.05 -9.25 12.60
N ASP A 67 3.41 -10.39 13.18
CA ASP A 67 2.54 -11.13 14.11
C ASP A 67 2.23 -10.28 15.35
N THR A 68 3.20 -9.49 15.82
CA THR A 68 3.01 -8.56 16.95
C THR A 68 2.07 -7.41 16.58
N ALA A 69 2.25 -6.79 15.41
CA ALA A 69 1.40 -5.68 14.96
C ALA A 69 -0.07 -6.13 14.73
N VAL A 70 -0.26 -7.30 14.13
CA VAL A 70 -1.60 -7.88 13.92
C VAL A 70 -2.28 -8.18 15.27
N ARG A 71 -1.56 -8.82 16.20
CA ARG A 71 -2.08 -9.12 17.55
C ARG A 71 -2.45 -7.84 18.29
N ALA A 72 -1.56 -6.85 18.34
CA ALA A 72 -1.82 -5.58 19.00
C ALA A 72 -3.04 -4.84 18.40
N THR A 73 -3.26 -4.95 17.09
CA THR A 73 -4.45 -4.39 16.43
C THR A 73 -5.72 -5.12 16.90
N VAL A 74 -5.69 -6.45 16.98
CA VAL A 74 -6.84 -7.24 17.47
C VAL A 74 -7.10 -6.97 18.95
N ASP A 75 -6.06 -6.88 19.78
CA ASP A 75 -6.19 -6.58 21.21
C ASP A 75 -6.82 -5.20 21.44
N ALA A 76 -6.45 -4.21 20.63
CA ALA A 76 -6.98 -2.85 20.75
C ALA A 76 -8.41 -2.69 20.18
N PHE A 77 -8.73 -3.38 19.10
CA PHE A 77 -9.94 -3.12 18.32
C PHE A 77 -10.87 -4.31 18.14
N GLY A 78 -10.45 -5.52 18.53
CA GLY A 78 -11.22 -6.75 18.49
C GLY A 78 -11.26 -7.48 17.15
N ARG A 79 -10.86 -6.81 16.04
CA ARG A 79 -10.96 -7.35 14.68
C ARG A 79 -10.05 -6.62 13.69
N ILE A 80 -9.94 -7.14 12.48
CA ILE A 80 -9.36 -6.46 11.31
C ILE A 80 -10.30 -6.68 10.13
N ASP A 81 -10.91 -5.60 9.61
CA ASP A 81 -11.79 -5.63 8.44
C ASP A 81 -11.05 -5.33 7.14
N ILE A 82 -10.05 -4.44 7.23
CA ILE A 82 -9.31 -3.94 6.09
C ILE A 82 -7.81 -4.02 6.37
N LEU A 83 -7.09 -4.66 5.45
CA LEU A 83 -5.62 -4.65 5.41
C LEU A 83 -5.17 -3.84 4.20
N VAL A 84 -4.32 -2.82 4.42
CA VAL A 84 -3.66 -2.09 3.34
C VAL A 84 -2.17 -2.36 3.41
N ASN A 85 -1.67 -3.19 2.50
CA ASN A 85 -0.24 -3.41 2.29
C ASN A 85 0.32 -2.27 1.45
N ASN A 86 0.69 -1.16 2.12
CA ASN A 86 1.21 0.03 1.48
C ASN A 86 2.74 0.18 1.64
N ALA A 87 3.33 -0.35 2.71
CA ALA A 87 4.76 -0.28 2.91
C ALA A 87 5.51 -0.77 1.66
N GLY A 88 6.47 0.03 1.21
CA GLY A 88 7.23 -0.30 0.01
C GLY A 88 8.48 0.57 -0.11
N MET A 89 9.43 0.10 -0.88
CA MET A 89 10.66 0.80 -1.19
C MET A 89 11.05 0.62 -2.65
N SER A 90 11.99 1.43 -3.11
CA SER A 90 12.65 1.31 -4.40
C SER A 90 14.15 1.44 -4.22
N HIS A 91 14.90 0.90 -5.16
CA HIS A 91 16.29 1.31 -5.34
C HIS A 91 16.34 2.65 -6.12
N VAL A 92 17.45 3.36 -6.01
CA VAL A 92 17.70 4.56 -6.82
C VAL A 92 17.78 4.15 -8.29
N ARG A 93 17.22 4.99 -9.18
CA ARG A 93 17.23 4.76 -10.62
C ARG A 93 18.66 4.64 -11.15
N ARG A 94 19.04 3.46 -11.69
CA ARG A 94 20.35 3.14 -12.27
C ARG A 94 20.28 1.90 -13.15
N PRO A 95 21.33 1.58 -13.95
CA PRO A 95 21.43 0.33 -14.71
C PRO A 95 21.21 -0.90 -13.81
N MET A 96 20.52 -1.92 -14.34
CA MET A 96 20.08 -3.08 -13.54
C MET A 96 21.24 -3.89 -12.94
N LEU A 97 22.40 -3.91 -13.61
CA LEU A 97 23.58 -4.64 -13.15
C LEU A 97 24.34 -3.92 -12.01
N GLU A 98 24.01 -2.67 -11.74
CA GLU A 98 24.60 -1.89 -10.63
C GLU A 98 23.81 -2.00 -9.33
N VAL A 99 22.70 -2.77 -9.33
CA VAL A 99 21.91 -3.01 -8.10
C VAL A 99 22.52 -4.19 -7.37
N GLU A 100 22.97 -3.95 -6.15
CA GLU A 100 23.58 -4.95 -5.29
C GLU A 100 22.55 -6.01 -4.83
N GLU A 101 23.00 -7.26 -4.64
CA GLU A 101 22.16 -8.39 -4.22
C GLU A 101 21.41 -8.08 -2.91
N ALA A 102 22.09 -7.50 -1.92
CA ALA A 102 21.48 -7.13 -0.65
C ALA A 102 20.34 -6.10 -0.80
N GLU A 103 20.47 -5.18 -1.77
CA GLU A 103 19.44 -4.19 -2.07
C GLU A 103 18.24 -4.84 -2.79
N PHE A 104 18.51 -5.78 -3.70
CA PHE A 104 17.48 -6.60 -4.35
C PHE A 104 16.70 -7.42 -3.29
N ASP A 105 17.41 -8.13 -2.41
CA ASP A 105 16.79 -8.96 -1.36
C ASP A 105 15.90 -8.13 -0.43
N ARG A 106 16.39 -6.95 -0.01
CA ARG A 106 15.61 -6.04 0.83
C ARG A 106 14.38 -5.52 0.11
N LEU A 107 14.52 -5.16 -1.17
CA LEU A 107 13.40 -4.69 -1.99
C LEU A 107 12.31 -5.77 -2.12
N MET A 108 12.69 -7.01 -2.40
CA MET A 108 11.76 -8.13 -2.49
C MET A 108 11.15 -8.48 -1.13
N ALA A 109 11.93 -8.40 -0.07
CA ALA A 109 11.45 -8.64 1.30
C ALA A 109 10.39 -7.62 1.73
N VAL A 110 10.61 -6.34 1.43
CA VAL A 110 9.66 -5.27 1.79
C VAL A 110 8.45 -5.25 0.85
N ASN A 111 8.65 -5.32 -0.47
CA ASN A 111 7.56 -5.11 -1.42
C ASN A 111 6.69 -6.36 -1.64
N VAL A 112 7.25 -7.56 -1.54
CA VAL A 112 6.56 -8.81 -1.91
C VAL A 112 6.38 -9.74 -0.72
N LYS A 113 7.46 -10.09 -0.01
CA LYS A 113 7.39 -11.01 1.14
C LYS A 113 6.49 -10.47 2.26
N SER A 114 6.43 -9.15 2.45
CA SER A 114 5.54 -8.54 3.43
C SER A 114 4.08 -8.93 3.20
N ILE A 115 3.61 -8.97 1.95
CA ILE A 115 2.24 -9.36 1.60
C ILE A 115 1.99 -10.81 2.03
N PHE A 116 2.94 -11.71 1.78
CA PHE A 116 2.87 -13.09 2.25
C PHE A 116 2.79 -13.16 3.79
N LEU A 117 3.60 -12.38 4.51
CA LEU A 117 3.60 -12.38 5.97
C LEU A 117 2.28 -11.87 6.54
N PHE A 118 1.78 -10.75 6.03
CA PHE A 118 0.48 -10.20 6.47
C PHE A 118 -0.70 -11.10 6.06
N ALA A 119 -0.66 -11.73 4.88
CA ALA A 119 -1.69 -12.68 4.48
C ALA A 119 -1.79 -13.84 5.48
N HIS A 120 -0.66 -14.43 5.89
CA HIS A 120 -0.63 -15.50 6.88
C HIS A 120 -1.17 -15.08 8.25
N ALA A 121 -0.96 -13.84 8.66
CA ALA A 121 -1.42 -13.35 9.96
C ALA A 121 -2.89 -12.90 9.95
N VAL A 122 -3.37 -12.31 8.84
CA VAL A 122 -4.69 -11.66 8.79
C VAL A 122 -5.77 -12.53 8.15
N VAL A 123 -5.46 -13.31 7.10
CA VAL A 123 -6.47 -14.13 6.40
C VAL A 123 -7.20 -15.11 7.33
N PRO A 124 -6.53 -15.82 8.28
CA PRO A 124 -7.24 -16.67 9.23
C PRO A 124 -8.28 -15.93 10.09
N LEU A 125 -8.03 -14.65 10.42
CA LEU A 125 -8.96 -13.80 11.16
C LEU A 125 -10.17 -13.43 10.28
N MET A 126 -9.91 -12.98 9.04
CA MET A 126 -10.94 -12.63 8.08
C MET A 126 -11.81 -13.82 7.68
N ARG A 127 -11.23 -15.03 7.55
CA ARG A 127 -11.98 -16.29 7.35
C ARG A 127 -12.97 -16.57 8.48
N LYS A 128 -12.57 -16.41 9.73
CA LYS A 128 -13.46 -16.54 10.89
C LYS A 128 -14.58 -15.49 10.87
N GLN A 129 -14.29 -14.29 10.38
CA GLN A 129 -15.26 -13.20 10.22
C GLN A 129 -16.19 -13.41 9.02
N LYS A 130 -15.81 -14.30 8.06
CA LYS A 130 -16.45 -14.48 6.74
C LYS A 130 -16.54 -13.15 5.97
N SER A 131 -15.60 -12.27 6.18
CA SER A 131 -15.56 -10.91 5.60
C SER A 131 -14.18 -10.33 5.74
N GLY A 132 -13.72 -9.62 4.72
CA GLY A 132 -12.48 -8.87 4.76
C GLY A 132 -12.17 -8.17 3.45
N VAL A 133 -11.32 -7.15 3.51
CA VAL A 133 -10.80 -6.47 2.33
C VAL A 133 -9.29 -6.34 2.45
N ILE A 134 -8.57 -6.80 1.44
CA ILE A 134 -7.11 -6.63 1.33
C ILE A 134 -6.83 -5.74 0.13
N ILE A 135 -6.09 -4.65 0.35
CA ILE A 135 -5.67 -3.74 -0.71
C ILE A 135 -4.15 -3.67 -0.72
N ASN A 136 -3.55 -4.04 -1.83
CA ASN A 136 -2.11 -3.98 -2.03
C ASN A 136 -1.74 -2.74 -2.86
N ILE A 137 -0.79 -1.94 -2.40
CA ILE A 137 -0.30 -0.80 -3.17
C ILE A 137 0.78 -1.29 -4.12
N GLY A 138 0.35 -1.56 -5.34
CA GLY A 138 1.18 -1.90 -6.49
C GLY A 138 1.90 -0.68 -7.07
N SER A 139 1.95 -0.62 -8.39
CA SER A 139 2.43 0.54 -9.14
C SER A 139 2.13 0.36 -10.63
N THR A 140 1.96 1.45 -11.37
CA THR A 140 2.02 1.45 -12.83
C THR A 140 3.37 0.93 -13.37
N ALA A 141 4.44 0.99 -12.58
CA ALA A 141 5.73 0.41 -12.95
C ALA A 141 5.69 -1.12 -13.14
N GLY A 142 4.73 -1.80 -12.49
CA GLY A 142 4.46 -3.22 -12.71
C GLY A 142 3.58 -3.53 -13.93
N LEU A 143 3.06 -2.52 -14.62
CA LEU A 143 2.24 -2.61 -15.85
C LEU A 143 3.00 -2.06 -17.05
N ARG A 144 3.55 -0.87 -16.90
CA ARG A 144 4.36 -0.16 -17.91
C ARG A 144 5.74 0.12 -17.32
N PRO A 145 6.73 -0.78 -17.52
CA PRO A 145 8.03 -0.71 -16.84
C PRO A 145 8.80 0.55 -17.20
N ARG A 146 9.66 0.97 -16.28
CA ARG A 146 10.48 2.19 -16.39
C ARG A 146 11.95 1.81 -16.47
N PRO A 147 12.73 2.39 -17.39
CA PRO A 147 14.17 2.17 -17.47
C PRO A 147 14.88 2.56 -16.16
N GLY A 148 15.87 1.76 -15.77
CA GLY A 148 16.66 1.99 -14.57
C GLY A 148 15.98 1.58 -13.25
N LEU A 149 14.80 0.96 -13.31
CA LEU A 149 14.04 0.46 -12.15
C LEU A 149 13.65 -1.01 -12.30
N THR A 150 14.44 -1.81 -12.99
CA THR A 150 14.11 -3.19 -13.38
C THR A 150 13.58 -4.03 -12.22
N TRP A 151 14.29 -4.05 -11.10
CA TRP A 151 13.92 -4.88 -9.95
C TRP A 151 12.71 -4.33 -9.18
N TYR A 152 12.57 -3.00 -9.12
CA TYR A 152 11.36 -2.38 -8.62
C TYR A 152 10.14 -2.70 -9.49
N ASN A 153 10.27 -2.59 -10.83
CA ASN A 153 9.20 -2.94 -11.76
C ASN A 153 8.76 -4.39 -11.55
N ALA A 154 9.71 -5.32 -11.44
CA ALA A 154 9.45 -6.75 -11.21
C ALA A 154 8.71 -6.96 -9.86
N SER A 155 9.16 -6.32 -8.79
CA SER A 155 8.49 -6.41 -7.49
C SER A 155 7.04 -5.91 -7.53
N LYS A 156 6.78 -4.81 -8.24
CA LYS A 156 5.43 -4.24 -8.36
C LYS A 156 4.53 -5.03 -9.35
N ALA A 157 5.11 -5.65 -10.36
CA ALA A 157 4.40 -6.63 -11.18
C ALA A 157 3.97 -7.85 -10.36
N ALA A 158 4.85 -8.35 -9.47
CA ALA A 158 4.50 -9.42 -8.54
C ALA A 158 3.36 -9.00 -7.60
N VAL A 159 3.37 -7.77 -7.05
CA VAL A 159 2.26 -7.25 -6.22
C VAL A 159 0.94 -7.20 -6.99
N ASN A 160 0.96 -6.71 -8.23
CA ASN A 160 -0.23 -6.65 -9.07
C ASN A 160 -0.79 -8.04 -9.35
N LEU A 161 0.07 -9.02 -9.66
CA LEU A 161 -0.37 -10.39 -9.98
C LEU A 161 -0.80 -11.16 -8.72
N VAL A 162 -0.05 -11.07 -7.61
CA VAL A 162 -0.43 -11.77 -6.37
C VAL A 162 -1.78 -11.31 -5.85
N SER A 163 -2.13 -10.05 -6.06
CA SER A 163 -3.46 -9.52 -5.68
C SER A 163 -4.58 -10.23 -6.43
N LYS A 164 -4.40 -10.50 -7.73
CA LYS A 164 -5.35 -11.28 -8.54
C LYS A 164 -5.43 -12.74 -8.08
N SER A 165 -4.29 -13.36 -7.81
CA SER A 165 -4.22 -14.75 -7.35
C SER A 165 -4.91 -14.93 -6.00
N MET A 166 -4.62 -14.03 -5.04
CA MET A 166 -5.27 -14.03 -3.73
C MET A 166 -6.79 -13.81 -3.86
N ALA A 167 -7.23 -12.96 -4.78
CA ALA A 167 -8.65 -12.69 -4.99
C ALA A 167 -9.42 -13.94 -5.40
N VAL A 168 -8.88 -14.73 -6.32
CA VAL A 168 -9.49 -15.99 -6.77
C VAL A 168 -9.56 -17.00 -5.63
N GLU A 169 -8.48 -17.11 -4.85
CA GLU A 169 -8.38 -18.08 -3.76
C GLU A 169 -9.29 -17.75 -2.56
N LEU A 170 -9.47 -16.45 -2.27
CA LEU A 170 -10.13 -15.97 -1.05
C LEU A 170 -11.58 -15.53 -1.25
N ALA A 171 -12.07 -15.48 -2.49
CA ALA A 171 -13.43 -15.05 -2.78
C ALA A 171 -14.50 -15.90 -2.09
N GLY A 172 -14.30 -17.23 -2.04
CA GLY A 172 -15.19 -18.15 -1.33
C GLY A 172 -15.27 -17.96 0.18
N ASP A 173 -14.28 -17.27 0.76
CA ASP A 173 -14.22 -16.92 2.19
C ASP A 173 -14.92 -15.57 2.49
N GLY A 174 -15.49 -14.89 1.48
CA GLY A 174 -16.05 -13.55 1.61
C GLY A 174 -14.98 -12.45 1.73
N ILE A 175 -13.75 -12.71 1.25
CA ILE A 175 -12.63 -11.78 1.32
C ILE A 175 -12.36 -11.24 -0.08
N ARG A 176 -12.37 -9.90 -0.23
CA ARG A 176 -12.00 -9.23 -1.47
C ARG A 176 -10.53 -8.82 -1.43
N VAL A 177 -9.85 -9.01 -2.55
CA VAL A 177 -8.46 -8.56 -2.70
C VAL A 177 -8.34 -7.73 -3.97
N CYS A 178 -7.83 -6.52 -3.85
CA CYS A 178 -7.57 -5.62 -4.97
C CYS A 178 -6.17 -5.00 -4.86
N ALA A 179 -5.69 -4.45 -5.95
CA ALA A 179 -4.51 -3.60 -5.96
C ALA A 179 -4.84 -2.19 -6.43
N ILE A 180 -4.12 -1.22 -5.91
CA ILE A 180 -4.03 0.13 -6.47
C ILE A 180 -2.68 0.21 -7.19
N ALA A 181 -2.67 0.71 -8.42
CA ALA A 181 -1.46 0.94 -9.19
C ALA A 181 -1.25 2.45 -9.43
N PRO A 182 -0.63 3.17 -8.46
CA PRO A 182 -0.39 4.59 -8.62
C PRO A 182 0.69 4.86 -9.66
N VAL A 183 0.57 6.00 -10.34
CA VAL A 183 1.69 6.65 -11.01
C VAL A 183 2.56 7.38 -9.99
N MET A 184 3.66 7.96 -10.45
CA MET A 184 4.51 8.81 -9.61
C MET A 184 3.71 9.94 -8.96
N ALA A 185 3.97 10.17 -7.68
CA ALA A 185 3.27 11.16 -6.87
C ALA A 185 4.24 12.00 -6.04
N GLU A 186 3.77 13.12 -5.56
CA GLU A 186 4.52 13.99 -4.62
C GLU A 186 4.58 13.35 -3.24
N THR A 187 5.51 12.41 -3.08
CA THR A 187 5.79 11.66 -1.85
C THR A 187 7.30 11.67 -1.57
N PRO A 188 7.75 11.25 -0.38
CA PRO A 188 9.18 11.16 -0.07
C PRO A 188 10.00 10.28 -1.04
N LEU A 189 9.37 9.38 -1.80
CA LEU A 189 10.04 8.53 -2.79
C LEU A 189 10.25 9.20 -4.16
N LEU A 190 9.74 10.41 -4.38
CA LEU A 190 9.77 11.06 -5.69
C LEU A 190 11.18 11.18 -6.27
N SER A 191 12.13 11.73 -5.48
CA SER A 191 13.52 11.93 -5.91
C SER A 191 14.24 10.60 -6.23
N THR A 192 13.95 9.54 -5.47
CA THR A 192 14.47 8.18 -5.69
C THR A 192 14.06 7.65 -7.07
N PHE A 193 12.79 7.82 -7.44
CA PHE A 193 12.26 7.37 -8.72
C PHE A 193 12.76 8.18 -9.93
N MET A 194 12.98 9.47 -9.74
CA MET A 194 13.46 10.33 -10.82
C MET A 194 14.98 10.28 -10.98
N GLY A 195 15.71 9.81 -9.97
CA GLY A 195 17.17 9.90 -9.92
C GLY A 195 17.65 11.30 -9.65
N GLY A 196 16.84 12.11 -8.95
CA GLY A 196 17.02 13.51 -8.61
C GLY A 196 15.69 14.25 -8.58
N ASP A 197 15.69 15.53 -8.23
CA ASP A 197 14.50 16.37 -8.25
C ASP A 197 14.85 17.73 -8.83
N SER A 198 14.54 17.95 -10.12
CA SER A 198 14.68 19.24 -10.80
C SER A 198 13.39 19.60 -11.55
N PRO A 199 13.18 20.91 -11.85
CA PRO A 199 12.04 21.36 -12.64
C PRO A 199 11.93 20.64 -14.01
N GLU A 200 13.07 20.39 -14.66
CA GLU A 200 13.13 19.74 -15.97
C GLU A 200 12.70 18.26 -15.89
N LEU A 201 13.20 17.51 -14.89
CA LEU A 201 12.80 16.12 -14.65
C LEU A 201 11.32 16.03 -14.31
N ARG A 202 10.82 16.97 -13.49
CA ARG A 202 9.39 17.08 -13.17
C ARG A 202 8.55 17.34 -14.42
N ALA A 203 8.96 18.26 -15.29
CA ALA A 203 8.27 18.58 -16.54
C ALA A 203 8.26 17.40 -17.50
N GLN A 204 9.41 16.73 -17.70
CA GLN A 204 9.52 15.53 -18.53
C GLN A 204 8.59 14.41 -18.06
N PHE A 205 8.51 14.21 -16.74
CA PHE A 205 7.63 13.21 -16.20
C PHE A 205 6.14 13.58 -16.40
N LYS A 206 5.73 14.81 -16.08
CA LYS A 206 4.35 15.28 -16.26
C LYS A 206 3.90 15.16 -17.71
N ALA A 207 4.78 15.37 -18.68
CA ALA A 207 4.49 15.20 -20.11
C ALA A 207 4.14 13.75 -20.49
N THR A 208 4.47 12.76 -19.64
CA THR A 208 4.11 11.36 -19.87
C THR A 208 2.76 10.95 -19.26
N VAL A 209 2.09 11.86 -18.57
CA VAL A 209 0.78 11.64 -17.93
C VAL A 209 -0.25 12.48 -18.66
N PRO A 210 -1.25 11.89 -19.34
CA PRO A 210 -2.26 12.65 -20.07
C PRO A 210 -2.95 13.76 -19.29
N LEU A 211 -3.26 13.55 -18.00
CA LEU A 211 -3.81 14.60 -17.12
C LEU A 211 -2.79 15.68 -16.69
N GLY A 212 -1.53 15.61 -17.15
CA GLY A 212 -0.51 16.66 -17.02
C GLY A 212 0.01 16.94 -15.63
N ARG A 213 -0.20 16.07 -14.66
CA ARG A 213 0.24 16.26 -13.27
C ARG A 213 0.70 14.97 -12.61
N PHE A 214 1.44 15.10 -11.51
CA PHE A 214 1.66 14.00 -10.58
C PHE A 214 0.35 13.60 -9.89
N ALA A 215 0.25 12.34 -9.49
CA ALA A 215 -0.79 11.96 -8.55
C ALA A 215 -0.56 12.65 -7.19
N THR A 216 -1.65 12.93 -6.51
CA THR A 216 -1.62 13.40 -5.13
C THR A 216 -1.86 12.25 -4.16
N VAL A 217 -1.54 12.45 -2.90
CA VAL A 217 -1.89 11.50 -1.83
C VAL A 217 -3.41 11.27 -1.79
N ALA A 218 -4.20 12.32 -2.01
CA ALA A 218 -5.66 12.24 -2.03
C ALA A 218 -6.21 11.40 -3.18
N ASP A 219 -5.60 11.44 -4.38
CA ASP A 219 -6.02 10.62 -5.51
C ASP A 219 -5.96 9.12 -5.14
N VAL A 220 -4.85 8.71 -4.51
CA VAL A 220 -4.64 7.31 -4.09
C VAL A 220 -5.50 6.94 -2.88
N ALA A 221 -5.61 7.83 -1.90
CA ALA A 221 -6.40 7.59 -0.69
C ALA A 221 -7.89 7.43 -1.01
N ASN A 222 -8.45 8.25 -1.93
CA ASN A 222 -9.84 8.16 -2.35
C ASN A 222 -10.13 6.86 -3.12
N ALA A 223 -9.24 6.45 -4.03
CA ALA A 223 -9.36 5.18 -4.74
C ALA A 223 -9.28 3.99 -3.77
N THR A 224 -8.39 4.06 -2.78
CA THR A 224 -8.27 3.04 -1.75
C THR A 224 -9.52 2.97 -0.87
N LEU A 225 -10.08 4.12 -0.49
CA LEU A 225 -11.34 4.21 0.25
C LEU A 225 -12.51 3.58 -0.53
N PHE A 226 -12.62 3.87 -1.82
CA PHE A 226 -13.65 3.26 -2.68
C PHE A 226 -13.54 1.73 -2.65
N LEU A 227 -12.35 1.17 -2.91
CA LEU A 227 -12.15 -0.28 -2.90
C LEU A 227 -12.37 -0.91 -1.51
N ALA A 228 -12.10 -0.18 -0.43
CA ALA A 228 -12.32 -0.63 0.94
C ALA A 228 -13.80 -0.65 1.35
N SER A 229 -14.64 0.15 0.71
CA SER A 229 -16.04 0.36 1.06
C SER A 229 -16.98 -0.69 0.46
N GLU A 230 -18.24 -0.68 0.90
CA GLU A 230 -19.32 -1.52 0.37
C GLU A 230 -19.71 -1.15 -1.07
N GLU A 231 -19.39 0.07 -1.53
CA GLU A 231 -19.61 0.49 -2.91
C GLU A 231 -18.82 -0.37 -3.92
N ALA A 232 -17.71 -0.98 -3.47
CA ALA A 232 -16.89 -1.91 -4.24
C ALA A 232 -17.17 -3.39 -3.91
N SER A 233 -18.33 -3.72 -3.33
CA SER A 233 -18.64 -5.08 -2.85
C SER A 233 -18.56 -6.16 -3.93
N PHE A 234 -18.74 -5.81 -5.21
CA PHE A 234 -18.60 -6.75 -6.33
C PHE A 234 -17.25 -6.67 -7.07
N LEU A 235 -16.26 -5.97 -6.47
CA LEU A 235 -14.92 -5.84 -7.04
C LEU A 235 -13.91 -6.67 -6.25
N THR A 236 -13.33 -7.68 -6.89
CA THR A 236 -12.16 -8.43 -6.40
C THR A 236 -11.24 -8.77 -7.57
N GLY A 237 -9.94 -8.92 -7.34
CA GLY A 237 -8.93 -9.18 -8.38
C GLY A 237 -8.63 -7.98 -9.29
N ASN A 238 -9.19 -6.81 -8.99
CA ASN A 238 -8.95 -5.60 -9.79
C ASN A 238 -7.57 -5.01 -9.45
N VAL A 239 -6.86 -4.53 -10.47
CA VAL A 239 -5.69 -3.66 -10.35
C VAL A 239 -6.13 -2.29 -10.86
N LEU A 240 -6.52 -1.41 -9.95
CA LEU A 240 -7.02 -0.09 -10.28
C LEU A 240 -5.87 0.90 -10.49
N GLU A 241 -5.72 1.36 -11.71
CA GLU A 241 -4.73 2.35 -12.08
C GLU A 241 -5.17 3.74 -11.62
N VAL A 242 -4.31 4.40 -10.83
CA VAL A 242 -4.50 5.79 -10.38
C VAL A 242 -3.35 6.59 -10.99
N ASP A 243 -3.44 6.82 -12.29
CA ASP A 243 -2.28 7.18 -13.10
C ASP A 243 -2.48 8.36 -14.07
N GLY A 244 -3.66 8.92 -14.12
CA GLY A 244 -3.97 10.03 -15.03
C GLY A 244 -3.85 9.66 -16.51
N GLY A 245 -4.05 8.39 -16.86
CA GLY A 245 -3.96 7.85 -18.22
C GLY A 245 -2.54 7.44 -18.63
N ARG A 246 -1.60 7.27 -17.69
CA ARG A 246 -0.19 6.95 -17.98
C ARG A 246 -0.01 5.59 -18.66
N CYS A 247 -0.91 4.64 -18.42
CA CYS A 247 -0.80 3.25 -18.89
C CYS A 247 -1.66 2.93 -20.12
N VAL A 248 -2.37 3.89 -20.66
CA VAL A 248 -3.11 3.76 -21.93
C VAL A 248 -2.31 4.25 -23.11
#